data_7d98754503ec81b3db3ce22b0b6bfee3
#
_entry.id   7d98754503ec81b3db3ce22b0b6bfee3
#
_cell.length_a   1.000
_cell.length_b   1.000
_cell.length_c   1.000
_cell.angle_alpha   90.00
_cell.angle_beta   90.00
_cell.angle_gamma   90.00
#
_symmetry.space_group_name_H-M   'P 1'
#
loop_
_entity.id
_entity.type
_entity.pdbx_description
1 polymer ?
#
loop_
_entity_poly.entity_id
_entity_poly.type
_entity_poly.pdbx_seq_one_letter_code
_entity_poly.pdbx_strand_id
1 'polypeptide(L)'
;MNKLSLLAGIAIGAVLTAGVAQLQAQAPALATTTRPAVFVITEQTFIDEKKYMDEFAGKAVETIKAAGGRFIVRANEVTKLSGDAPNRLVITGWESLEDVKKWQAGEYAKLIPIRDRYAKVRSFAVPTCENPQGAKPGQTKCPF
;
A
#
# COMPACT_ATOMS: atom_id res chain seq x y z
N MET A 1 67.96 28.96 -60.85
CA MET A 1 68.16 27.58 -60.42
C MET A 1 67.13 27.28 -59.35
N ASN A 2 66.13 26.49 -59.72
CA ASN A 2 65.44 25.50 -58.96
C ASN A 2 65.05 25.78 -57.49
N LYS A 3 63.78 25.72 -57.14
CA LYS A 3 63.16 24.47 -56.79
C LYS A 3 61.62 24.62 -56.52
N LEU A 4 60.90 23.72 -57.11
CA LEU A 4 59.52 23.34 -56.83
C LEU A 4 59.31 23.09 -55.35
N SER A 5 58.17 23.54 -54.82
CA SER A 5 57.63 23.04 -53.57
C SER A 5 56.15 22.70 -53.76
N LEU A 6 55.90 21.43 -53.66
CA LEU A 6 54.60 20.82 -53.70
C LEU A 6 53.79 21.22 -52.44
N LEU A 7 52.60 21.71 -52.66
CA LEU A 7 51.63 21.90 -51.60
C LEU A 7 50.75 20.66 -51.54
N ALA A 8 50.93 19.88 -50.49
CA ALA A 8 50.01 18.78 -50.16
C ALA A 8 48.81 19.33 -49.36
N GLY A 9 47.66 19.26 -49.98
CA GLY A 9 46.40 19.61 -49.30
C GLY A 9 45.97 18.46 -48.39
N ILE A 10 45.81 18.79 -47.13
CA ILE A 10 45.17 17.87 -46.15
C ILE A 10 43.69 18.24 -46.07
N ALA A 11 42.84 17.40 -46.60
CA ALA A 11 41.39 17.47 -46.40
C ALA A 11 41.05 16.93 -45.02
N ILE A 12 40.66 17.78 -44.10
CA ILE A 12 40.11 17.40 -42.80
C ILE A 12 38.64 17.06 -42.99
N GLY A 13 38.34 15.78 -43.07
CA GLY A 13 36.96 15.29 -43.04
C GLY A 13 36.39 15.40 -41.61
N ALA A 14 35.48 16.35 -41.41
CA ALA A 14 34.71 16.41 -40.18
C ALA A 14 33.66 15.31 -40.20
N VAL A 15 33.90 14.27 -39.42
CA VAL A 15 32.87 13.23 -39.14
C VAL A 15 31.93 13.79 -38.07
N LEU A 16 30.76 14.25 -38.51
CA LEU A 16 29.65 14.57 -37.63
C LEU A 16 29.02 13.26 -37.14
N THR A 17 29.45 12.77 -35.98
CA THR A 17 28.76 11.71 -35.28
C THR A 17 27.50 12.33 -34.66
N ALA A 18 26.36 12.16 -35.34
CA ALA A 18 25.06 12.43 -34.75
C ALA A 18 24.83 11.42 -33.60
N GLY A 19 25.02 11.91 -32.37
CA GLY A 19 24.68 11.19 -31.17
C GLY A 19 23.16 11.02 -31.10
N VAL A 20 22.65 9.86 -31.46
CA VAL A 20 21.27 9.46 -31.15
C VAL A 20 21.21 9.32 -29.63
N ALA A 21 20.71 10.37 -28.97
CA ALA A 21 20.27 10.26 -27.58
C ALA A 21 19.12 9.27 -27.55
N GLN A 22 19.40 8.02 -27.16
CA GLN A 22 18.37 7.07 -26.83
C GLN A 22 17.67 7.57 -25.59
N LEU A 23 16.51 8.19 -25.78
CA LEU A 23 15.53 8.33 -24.69
C LEU A 23 15.09 6.91 -24.33
N GLN A 24 15.78 6.31 -23.38
CA GLN A 24 15.25 5.17 -22.67
C GLN A 24 14.05 5.69 -21.86
N ALA A 25 12.86 5.54 -22.41
CA ALA A 25 11.65 5.67 -21.63
C ALA A 25 11.72 4.61 -20.53
N GLN A 26 12.14 5.02 -19.33
CA GLN A 26 11.97 4.20 -18.14
C GLN A 26 10.46 4.01 -17.99
N ALA A 27 9.99 2.82 -18.36
CA ALA A 27 8.66 2.40 -18.00
C ALA A 27 8.54 2.63 -16.48
N PRO A 28 7.47 3.29 -15.99
CA PRO A 28 7.29 3.46 -14.57
C PRO A 28 7.37 2.05 -13.97
N ALA A 29 8.34 1.86 -13.06
CA ALA A 29 8.43 0.62 -12.31
C ALA A 29 7.05 0.43 -11.67
N LEU A 30 6.32 -0.58 -12.10
CA LEU A 30 5.08 -0.99 -11.45
C LEU A 30 5.46 -1.17 -9.99
N ALA A 31 4.99 -0.26 -9.14
CA ALA A 31 5.19 -0.37 -7.72
C ALA A 31 4.69 -1.76 -7.34
N THR A 32 5.61 -2.64 -7.01
CA THR A 32 5.30 -3.99 -6.56
C THR A 32 4.55 -3.77 -5.25
N THR A 33 3.23 -3.71 -5.30
CA THR A 33 2.40 -3.65 -4.10
C THR A 33 2.58 -4.99 -3.42
N THR A 34 3.58 -5.06 -2.55
CA THR A 34 3.81 -6.25 -1.74
C THR A 34 2.52 -6.56 -1.02
N ARG A 35 2.03 -7.78 -1.21
CA ARG A 35 0.81 -8.23 -0.57
C ARG A 35 1.00 -8.14 0.94
N PRO A 36 0.06 -7.56 1.70
CA PRO A 36 0.14 -7.54 3.16
C PRO A 36 0.24 -8.95 3.72
N ALA A 37 1.07 -9.16 4.73
CA ALA A 37 1.15 -10.44 5.41
C ALA A 37 -0.03 -10.68 6.36
N VAL A 38 -0.66 -9.58 6.82
CA VAL A 38 -1.80 -9.63 7.75
C VAL A 38 -2.84 -8.62 7.31
N PHE A 39 -4.10 -9.01 7.31
CA PHE A 39 -5.23 -8.09 7.27
C PHE A 39 -5.80 -7.89 8.67
N VAL A 40 -6.12 -6.64 9.01
CA VAL A 40 -6.99 -6.33 10.15
C VAL A 40 -8.36 -5.98 9.60
N ILE A 41 -9.36 -6.77 9.95
CA ILE A 41 -10.75 -6.58 9.57
C ILE A 41 -11.45 -5.93 10.76
N THR A 42 -12.09 -4.79 10.54
CA THR A 42 -12.79 -4.02 11.56
C THR A 42 -14.22 -3.75 11.12
N GLU A 43 -15.15 -4.29 11.87
CA GLU A 43 -16.59 -4.08 11.72
C GLU A 43 -17.03 -3.02 12.72
N GLN A 44 -17.85 -2.08 12.27
CA GLN A 44 -18.32 -0.96 13.09
C GLN A 44 -19.83 -0.84 12.99
N THR A 45 -20.50 -0.87 14.16
CA THR A 45 -21.92 -0.54 14.31
C THR A 45 -22.04 0.74 15.10
N PHE A 46 -22.51 1.82 14.45
CA PHE A 46 -22.54 3.14 15.06
C PHE A 46 -23.61 3.27 16.13
N ILE A 47 -23.25 3.93 17.23
CA ILE A 47 -24.16 4.47 18.24
C ILE A 47 -24.41 5.94 17.90
N ASP A 48 -23.36 6.70 17.53
CA ASP A 48 -23.42 8.07 17.06
C ASP A 48 -22.36 8.25 15.96
N GLU A 49 -22.78 8.07 14.70
CA GLU A 49 -21.89 8.14 13.55
C GLU A 49 -21.22 9.49 13.43
N LYS A 50 -21.98 10.59 13.62
CA LYS A 50 -21.44 11.93 13.47
C LYS A 50 -20.29 12.17 14.44
N LYS A 51 -20.47 11.90 15.73
CA LYS A 51 -19.41 12.04 16.71
C LYS A 51 -18.26 11.08 16.50
N TYR A 52 -18.53 9.86 16.07
CA TYR A 52 -17.50 8.91 15.69
C TYR A 52 -16.59 9.49 14.59
N MET A 53 -17.17 10.08 13.56
CA MET A 53 -16.41 10.68 12.45
C MET A 53 -15.65 11.94 12.90
N ASP A 54 -16.28 12.80 13.71
CA ASP A 54 -15.70 14.08 14.14
C ASP A 54 -14.55 13.87 15.16
N GLU A 55 -14.72 12.96 16.12
CA GLU A 55 -13.81 12.87 17.27
C GLU A 55 -12.79 11.73 17.18
N PHE A 56 -13.07 10.68 16.42
CA PHE A 56 -12.26 9.46 16.38
C PHE A 56 -11.67 9.15 15.00
N ALA A 57 -12.49 9.12 13.95
CA ALA A 57 -12.10 8.47 12.68
C ALA A 57 -10.85 9.07 12.06
N GLY A 58 -10.71 10.39 12.02
CA GLY A 58 -9.53 11.06 11.46
C GLY A 58 -8.26 10.71 12.21
N LYS A 59 -8.30 10.76 13.53
CA LYS A 59 -7.15 10.43 14.40
C LYS A 59 -6.73 8.96 14.23
N ALA A 60 -7.70 8.05 14.15
CA ALA A 60 -7.41 6.62 13.91
C ALA A 60 -6.71 6.39 12.57
N VAL A 61 -7.13 7.09 11.51
CA VAL A 61 -6.47 7.02 10.19
C VAL A 61 -5.00 7.44 10.29
N GLU A 62 -4.69 8.50 11.02
CA GLU A 62 -3.33 8.98 11.20
C GLU A 62 -2.46 7.95 11.95
N THR A 63 -2.97 7.34 13.01
CA THR A 63 -2.22 6.31 13.75
C THR A 63 -1.94 5.07 12.91
N ILE A 64 -2.90 4.64 12.08
CA ILE A 64 -2.73 3.50 11.17
C ILE A 64 -1.61 3.78 10.16
N LYS A 65 -1.66 4.95 9.50
CA LYS A 65 -0.65 5.35 8.52
C LYS A 65 0.74 5.47 9.15
N ALA A 66 0.83 6.12 10.30
CA ALA A 66 2.08 6.31 11.02
C ALA A 66 2.73 4.98 11.43
N ALA A 67 1.93 3.96 11.70
CA ALA A 67 2.40 2.61 12.05
C ALA A 67 2.65 1.70 10.82
N GLY A 68 2.55 2.24 9.59
CA GLY A 68 2.77 1.47 8.36
C GLY A 68 1.58 0.67 7.86
N GLY A 69 0.41 0.83 8.47
CA GLY A 69 -0.83 0.21 8.01
C GLY A 69 -1.36 0.87 6.73
N ARG A 70 -1.88 0.06 5.83
CA ARG A 70 -2.45 0.50 4.55
C ARG A 70 -3.93 0.18 4.49
N PHE A 71 -4.76 1.12 4.05
CA PHE A 71 -6.17 0.86 3.84
C PHE A 71 -6.38 0.04 2.57
N ILE A 72 -7.06 -1.09 2.69
CA ILE A 72 -7.43 -1.97 1.59
C ILE A 72 -8.91 -1.76 1.24
N VAL A 73 -9.77 -1.70 2.27
CA VAL A 73 -11.21 -1.44 2.13
C VAL A 73 -11.63 -0.38 3.15
N ARG A 74 -12.48 0.54 2.73
CA ARG A 74 -13.20 1.50 3.58
C ARG A 74 -14.62 1.63 3.04
N ALA A 75 -15.48 0.72 3.45
CA ALA A 75 -16.87 0.68 2.99
C ALA A 75 -17.79 1.29 4.05
N ASN A 76 -18.56 2.31 3.67
CA ASN A 76 -19.64 2.88 4.48
C ASN A 76 -21.00 2.25 4.14
N GLU A 77 -21.07 1.53 3.00
CA GLU A 77 -22.24 0.78 2.57
C GLU A 77 -21.87 -0.69 2.55
N VAL A 78 -22.54 -1.47 3.40
CA VAL A 78 -22.34 -2.92 3.49
C VAL A 78 -23.64 -3.60 3.14
N THR A 79 -23.65 -4.34 2.00
CA THR A 79 -24.82 -5.08 1.57
C THR A 79 -24.97 -6.35 2.41
N LYS A 80 -26.09 -6.49 3.08
CA LYS A 80 -26.44 -7.69 3.85
C LYS A 80 -26.74 -8.84 2.90
N LEU A 81 -26.00 -9.93 3.03
CA LEU A 81 -26.29 -11.20 2.34
C LEU A 81 -26.87 -12.23 3.32
N SER A 82 -26.35 -12.28 4.55
CA SER A 82 -26.79 -13.17 5.60
C SER A 82 -26.34 -12.62 6.97
N GLY A 83 -27.11 -12.86 8.03
CA GLY A 83 -26.82 -12.33 9.36
C GLY A 83 -26.96 -10.80 9.45
N ASP A 84 -26.42 -10.19 10.49
CA ASP A 84 -26.43 -8.74 10.68
C ASP A 84 -25.20 -8.10 10.04
N ALA A 85 -25.42 -7.14 9.14
CA ALA A 85 -24.35 -6.37 8.54
C ALA A 85 -23.94 -5.18 9.43
N PRO A 86 -22.63 -4.87 9.53
CA PRO A 86 -22.19 -3.67 10.21
C PRO A 86 -22.54 -2.41 9.39
N ASN A 87 -22.59 -1.25 10.03
CA ASN A 87 -22.76 0.02 9.30
C ASN A 87 -21.54 0.33 8.43
N ARG A 88 -20.35 -0.10 8.88
CA ARG A 88 -19.09 0.17 8.20
C ARG A 88 -18.13 -1.00 8.33
N LEU A 89 -17.39 -1.26 7.24
CA LEU A 89 -16.31 -2.24 7.19
C LEU A 89 -15.00 -1.54 6.81
N VAL A 90 -13.96 -1.77 7.59
CA VAL A 90 -12.60 -1.31 7.28
C VAL A 90 -11.67 -2.51 7.27
N ILE A 91 -10.89 -2.64 6.20
CA ILE A 91 -9.80 -3.64 6.13
C ILE A 91 -8.51 -2.87 5.94
N THR A 92 -7.54 -3.12 6.82
CA THR A 92 -6.18 -2.61 6.69
C THR A 92 -5.19 -3.75 6.49
N GLY A 93 -4.16 -3.50 5.68
CA GLY A 93 -3.07 -4.43 5.42
C GLY A 93 -1.82 -4.03 6.17
N TRP A 94 -1.07 -5.00 6.68
CA TRP A 94 0.10 -4.84 7.52
C TRP A 94 1.22 -5.80 7.11
N GLU A 95 2.46 -5.42 7.36
CA GLU A 95 3.63 -6.25 7.04
C GLU A 95 3.78 -7.42 8.03
N SER A 96 3.32 -7.25 9.28
CA SER A 96 3.37 -8.31 10.28
C SER A 96 2.28 -8.18 11.34
N LEU A 97 2.00 -9.27 12.05
CA LEU A 97 1.13 -9.25 13.23
C LEU A 97 1.75 -8.45 14.39
N GLU A 98 3.07 -8.40 14.44
CA GLU A 98 3.80 -7.63 15.45
C GLU A 98 3.56 -6.13 15.27
N ASP A 99 3.54 -5.63 14.03
CA ASP A 99 3.23 -4.23 13.75
C ASP A 99 1.80 -3.87 14.13
N VAL A 100 0.85 -4.79 13.89
CA VAL A 100 -0.54 -4.62 14.36
C VAL A 100 -0.60 -4.48 15.88
N LYS A 101 0.11 -5.35 16.61
CA LYS A 101 0.14 -5.30 18.08
C LYS A 101 0.78 -4.02 18.60
N LYS A 102 1.89 -3.58 18.01
CA LYS A 102 2.55 -2.32 18.35
C LYS A 102 1.62 -1.12 18.11
N TRP A 103 0.95 -1.09 16.97
CA TRP A 103 -0.03 -0.06 16.68
C TRP A 103 -1.16 -0.04 17.72
N GLN A 104 -1.76 -1.20 18.03
CA GLN A 104 -2.84 -1.31 19.00
C GLN A 104 -2.43 -0.87 20.41
N ALA A 105 -1.19 -1.16 20.82
CA ALA A 105 -0.66 -0.77 22.14
C ALA A 105 -0.13 0.68 22.19
N GLY A 106 0.05 1.32 21.03
CA GLY A 106 0.59 2.67 20.90
C GLY A 106 -0.46 3.78 21.02
N GLU A 107 -0.33 4.81 20.17
CA GLU A 107 -1.23 5.97 20.17
C GLU A 107 -2.70 5.60 19.93
N TYR A 108 -2.95 4.52 19.16
CA TYR A 108 -4.30 4.03 18.94
C TYR A 108 -5.02 3.62 20.22
N ALA A 109 -4.29 3.05 21.21
CA ALA A 109 -4.88 2.66 22.50
C ALA A 109 -5.58 3.83 23.20
N LYS A 110 -5.06 5.04 23.07
CA LYS A 110 -5.61 6.25 23.67
C LYS A 110 -6.94 6.66 23.04
N LEU A 111 -7.20 6.22 21.82
CA LEU A 111 -8.41 6.51 21.06
C LEU A 111 -9.56 5.51 21.33
N ILE A 112 -9.24 4.31 21.86
CA ILE A 112 -10.23 3.27 22.12
C ILE A 112 -11.40 3.75 22.99
N PRO A 113 -11.17 4.48 24.10
CA PRO A 113 -12.28 4.97 24.93
C PRO A 113 -13.18 5.97 24.20
N ILE A 114 -12.65 6.73 23.24
CA ILE A 114 -13.44 7.67 22.41
C ILE A 114 -14.28 6.84 21.43
N ARG A 115 -13.65 5.89 20.75
CA ARG A 115 -14.31 4.98 19.80
C ARG A 115 -15.50 4.27 20.42
N ASP A 116 -15.32 3.68 21.61
CA ASP A 116 -16.30 2.81 22.25
C ASP A 116 -17.52 3.56 22.78
N ARG A 117 -17.45 4.89 22.92
CA ARG A 117 -18.62 5.73 23.21
C ARG A 117 -19.57 5.83 22.01
N TYR A 118 -19.04 5.78 20.79
CA TYR A 118 -19.78 6.11 19.58
C TYR A 118 -20.00 4.94 18.63
N ALA A 119 -19.34 3.81 18.85
CA ALA A 119 -19.52 2.61 18.04
C ALA A 119 -19.25 1.33 18.83
N LYS A 120 -20.00 0.29 18.49
CA LYS A 120 -19.62 -1.10 18.82
C LYS A 120 -18.69 -1.58 17.73
N VAL A 121 -17.51 -2.05 18.12
CA VAL A 121 -16.46 -2.44 17.17
C VAL A 121 -16.04 -3.89 17.43
N ARG A 122 -15.99 -4.67 16.35
CA ARG A 122 -15.31 -5.97 16.31
C ARG A 122 -14.10 -5.85 15.42
N SER A 123 -12.95 -6.31 15.88
CA SER A 123 -11.71 -6.24 15.10
C SER A 123 -10.88 -7.49 15.30
N PHE A 124 -10.36 -8.04 14.21
CA PHE A 124 -9.55 -9.24 14.23
C PHE A 124 -8.48 -9.20 13.14
N ALA A 125 -7.33 -9.80 13.43
CA ALA A 125 -6.23 -9.92 12.49
C ALA A 125 -6.28 -11.30 11.81
N VAL A 126 -6.14 -11.29 10.49
CA VAL A 126 -6.16 -12.50 9.65
C VAL A 126 -4.85 -12.58 8.87
N PRO A 127 -4.03 -13.62 9.06
CA PRO A 127 -2.85 -13.81 8.25
C PRO A 127 -3.22 -14.10 6.80
N THR A 128 -2.43 -13.62 5.85
CA THR A 128 -2.62 -13.92 4.43
C THR A 128 -1.82 -15.15 4.05
N CYS A 129 -2.35 -15.94 3.12
CA CYS A 129 -1.63 -17.06 2.56
C CYS A 129 -0.67 -16.59 1.47
N GLU A 130 0.53 -17.14 1.40
CA GLU A 130 1.55 -16.72 0.42
C GLU A 130 1.15 -16.95 -1.04
N ASN A 131 0.28 -17.91 -1.32
CA ASN A 131 -0.24 -18.12 -2.68
C ASN A 131 -1.59 -18.87 -2.67
N PRO A 132 -2.72 -18.18 -2.46
CA PRO A 132 -4.02 -18.84 -2.44
C PRO A 132 -4.43 -19.41 -3.80
N GLN A 133 -3.84 -18.94 -4.91
CA GLN A 133 -4.18 -19.36 -6.28
C GLN A 133 -3.23 -20.40 -6.85
N GLY A 134 -2.05 -20.60 -6.26
CA GLY A 134 -1.03 -21.56 -6.69
C GLY A 134 -0.87 -22.76 -5.75
N ALA A 135 -1.68 -22.86 -4.71
CA ALA A 135 -1.67 -24.02 -3.84
C ALA A 135 -2.23 -25.23 -4.60
N LYS A 136 -1.41 -26.26 -4.79
CA LYS A 136 -1.91 -27.55 -5.24
C LYS A 136 -2.90 -28.07 -4.20
N PRO A 137 -3.96 -28.81 -4.60
CA PRO A 137 -4.87 -29.45 -3.65
C PRO A 137 -4.09 -30.19 -2.54
N GLY A 138 -4.27 -29.80 -1.28
CA GLY A 138 -3.54 -30.35 -0.13
C GLY A 138 -2.26 -29.60 0.29
N GLN A 139 -1.85 -28.54 -0.41
CA GLN A 139 -0.75 -27.66 0.00
C GLN A 139 -1.27 -26.26 0.40
N THR A 140 -1.93 -26.20 1.51
CA THR A 140 -2.22 -24.92 2.17
C THR A 140 -1.04 -24.56 3.06
N LYS A 141 -0.16 -23.68 2.59
CA LYS A 141 0.81 -22.98 3.45
C LYS A 141 0.15 -21.83 4.23
N CYS A 142 -1.12 -22.00 4.58
CA CYS A 142 -1.70 -21.17 5.61
C CYS A 142 -1.42 -21.88 6.92
N PRO A 143 -0.70 -21.29 7.86
CA PRO A 143 -0.62 -21.83 9.21
C PRO A 143 -2.02 -21.66 9.83
N PHE A 144 -2.73 -22.74 9.96
CA PHE A 144 -3.87 -22.88 10.85
C PHE A 144 -3.38 -23.49 12.15
#